data_e327c359e6e80059eeef510dd9992214
#
_entry.id   e327c359e6e80059eeef510dd9992214
#
_cell.length_a   1.000
_cell.length_b   1.000
_cell.length_c   1.000
_cell.angle_alpha   90.00
_cell.angle_beta   90.00
_cell.angle_gamma   90.00
#
_symmetry.space_group_name_H-M   'P 1'
#
loop_
_entity.id
_entity.type
_entity.pdbx_description
1 polymer ?
#
loop_
_entity_poly.entity_id
_entity_poly.type
_entity_poly.pdbx_seq_one_letter_code
_entity_poly.pdbx_strand_id
1 'polypeptide(L)'
;MKRILIVNNNMHIGGVQKALLNLLQTLHADYDITLLLFYRGGALLNEVPSDVRVCAADGAFRYFGMTKNDVSTVRDRLLRTFWAGTTRVLGMPFSTRLACLLQKRIQGFDAAISFLHSGAAHTFYGGCNAFVLNCV
;
A
#
# COMPACT_ATOMS: atom_id res chain seq x y z
N MET A 1 21.10 2.56 10.32
CA MET A 1 19.65 2.67 10.60
C MET A 1 18.92 1.42 10.16
N LYS A 2 17.99 0.97 10.96
CA LYS A 2 17.10 -0.12 10.56
C LYS A 2 16.12 0.38 9.49
N ARG A 3 15.87 -0.47 8.49
CA ARG A 3 14.99 -0.17 7.38
C ARG A 3 13.61 -0.74 7.66
N ILE A 4 12.60 0.11 7.64
CA ILE A 4 11.21 -0.26 7.93
C ILE A 4 10.34 0.03 6.71
N LEU A 5 9.56 -0.98 6.32
CA LEU A 5 8.51 -0.84 5.34
C LEU A 5 7.17 -0.65 6.06
N ILE A 6 6.45 0.41 5.71
CA ILE A 6 5.08 0.61 6.17
C ILE A 6 4.15 0.58 4.97
N VAL A 7 3.10 -0.21 5.06
CA VAL A 7 2.12 -0.39 3.97
C VAL A 7 0.79 0.22 4.38
N ASN A 8 0.24 1.07 3.54
CA ASN A 8 -1.10 1.65 3.70
C ASN A 8 -1.81 1.80 2.34
N ASN A 9 -3.10 2.07 2.34
CA ASN A 9 -3.87 2.17 1.09
C ASN A 9 -3.57 3.48 0.33
N ASN A 10 -3.75 4.60 0.99
CA ASN A 10 -3.56 5.95 0.43
C ASN A 10 -3.34 6.97 1.55
N MET A 11 -3.17 8.24 1.19
CA MET A 11 -3.00 9.36 2.14
C MET A 11 -4.13 10.38 2.04
N HIS A 12 -5.34 9.94 1.76
CA HIS A 12 -6.53 10.78 1.87
C HIS A 12 -6.79 11.22 3.32
N ILE A 13 -7.55 12.29 3.49
CA ILE A 13 -7.85 12.79 4.83
C ILE A 13 -8.71 11.76 5.59
N GLY A 14 -8.19 11.25 6.68
CA GLY A 14 -8.86 10.29 7.54
C GLY A 14 -8.10 10.05 8.83
N GLY A 15 -8.75 9.45 9.81
CA GLY A 15 -8.15 9.21 11.14
C GLY A 15 -6.95 8.26 11.09
N VAL A 16 -7.02 7.22 10.29
CA VAL A 16 -5.91 6.26 10.09
C VAL A 16 -4.71 6.94 9.45
N GLN A 17 -4.93 7.74 8.42
CA GLN A 17 -3.86 8.44 7.72
C GLN A 17 -3.22 9.53 8.59
N LYS A 18 -3.99 10.22 9.41
CA LYS A 18 -3.46 11.18 10.40
C LYS A 18 -2.60 10.48 11.46
N ALA A 19 -3.06 9.34 11.96
CA ALA A 19 -2.29 8.55 12.91
C ALA A 19 -0.98 8.03 12.28
N LEU A 20 -1.03 7.58 11.02
CA LEU A 20 0.14 7.18 10.27
C LEU A 20 1.12 8.36 10.10
N LEU A 21 0.61 9.53 9.74
CA LEU A 21 1.43 10.74 9.58
C LEU A 21 2.17 11.09 10.88
N ASN A 22 1.47 11.05 12.01
CA ASN A 22 2.07 11.30 13.33
C ASN A 22 3.17 10.26 13.64
N LEU A 23 2.93 8.99 13.30
CA LEU A 23 3.93 7.94 13.47
C LEU A 23 5.17 8.21 12.61
N LEU A 24 4.99 8.57 11.34
CA LEU A 24 6.09 8.90 10.43
C LEU A 24 6.88 10.10 10.95
N GLN A 25 6.22 11.15 11.41
CA GLN A 25 6.86 12.35 11.97
C GLN A 25 7.66 12.05 13.25
N THR A 26 7.26 11.02 13.97
CA THR A 26 7.97 10.62 15.20
C THR A 26 9.19 9.76 14.90
N LEU A 27 9.10 8.86 13.92
CA LEU A 27 10.08 7.81 13.69
C LEU A 27 11.11 8.12 12.59
N HIS A 28 10.85 9.09 11.72
CA HIS A 28 11.68 9.31 10.53
C HIS A 28 13.15 9.65 10.84
N ALA A 29 13.43 10.24 11.99
CA ALA A 29 14.79 10.57 12.40
C ALA A 29 15.62 9.34 12.87
N ASP A 30 14.95 8.30 13.37
CA ASP A 30 15.59 7.12 13.97
C ASP A 30 15.64 5.92 13.02
N TYR A 31 14.82 5.91 11.97
CA TYR A 31 14.68 4.78 11.06
C TYR A 31 14.66 5.22 9.58
N ASP A 32 15.21 4.37 8.72
CA ASP A 32 15.06 4.53 7.26
C ASP A 32 13.69 3.96 6.85
N ILE A 33 12.71 4.85 6.69
CA ILE A 33 11.33 4.45 6.45
C ILE A 33 10.99 4.52 4.96
N THR A 34 10.41 3.45 4.45
CA THR A 34 9.74 3.41 3.16
C THR A 34 8.24 3.22 3.37
N LEU A 35 7.45 4.18 2.90
CA LEU A 35 6.00 4.12 2.90
C LEU A 35 5.53 3.60 1.54
N LEU A 36 4.95 2.41 1.52
CA LEU A 36 4.33 1.83 0.35
C LEU A 36 2.83 2.09 0.38
N LEU A 37 2.33 2.82 -0.59
CA LEU A 37 0.91 3.09 -0.76
C LEU A 37 0.37 2.28 -1.94
N PHE A 38 -0.80 1.68 -1.80
CA PHE A 38 -1.46 1.03 -2.93
C PHE A 38 -1.80 2.05 -4.02
N TYR A 39 -2.28 3.21 -3.61
CA TYR A 39 -2.45 4.37 -4.47
C TYR A 39 -1.70 5.57 -3.87
N ARG A 40 -0.76 6.13 -4.64
CA ARG A 40 0.01 7.30 -4.22
C ARG A 40 -0.80 8.56 -4.47
N GLY A 41 -1.64 8.91 -3.53
CA GLY A 41 -2.48 10.10 -3.60
C GLY A 41 -3.11 10.44 -2.26
N GLY A 42 -3.62 11.65 -2.19
CA GLY A 42 -4.29 12.18 -1.01
C GLY A 42 -3.66 13.47 -0.50
N ALA A 43 -4.47 14.29 0.18
CA ALA A 43 -4.05 15.60 0.66
C ALA A 43 -2.92 15.53 1.71
N LEU A 44 -2.89 14.45 2.52
CA LEU A 44 -1.87 14.28 3.56
C LEU A 44 -0.51 13.82 3.03
N LEU A 45 -0.42 13.46 1.76
CA LEU A 45 0.84 13.03 1.14
C LEU A 45 1.92 14.13 1.22
N ASN A 46 1.52 15.38 1.09
CA ASN A 46 2.42 16.53 1.14
C ASN A 46 2.98 16.81 2.55
N GLU A 47 2.39 16.24 3.57
CA GLU A 47 2.81 16.39 4.97
C GLU A 47 3.76 15.29 5.43
N VAL A 48 4.00 14.27 4.60
CA VAL A 48 4.96 13.21 4.90
C VAL A 48 6.37 13.80 4.94
N PRO A 49 7.19 13.46 5.96
CA PRO A 49 8.57 13.96 6.04
C PRO A 49 9.37 13.64 4.77
N SER A 50 10.21 14.58 4.35
CA SER A 50 10.94 14.49 3.08
C SER A 50 11.98 13.36 3.01
N ASP A 51 12.44 12.89 4.14
CA ASP A 51 13.36 11.76 4.27
C ASP A 51 12.66 10.38 4.28
N VAL A 52 11.33 10.37 4.39
CA VAL A 52 10.54 9.14 4.19
C VAL A 52 10.38 8.88 2.69
N ARG A 53 10.83 7.69 2.27
CA ARG A 53 10.68 7.28 0.87
C ARG A 53 9.26 6.82 0.61
N VAL A 54 8.54 7.50 -0.27
CA VAL A 54 7.16 7.15 -0.64
C VAL A 54 7.16 6.42 -1.97
N CYS A 55 6.62 5.21 -1.98
CA CYS A 55 6.48 4.37 -3.17
C CYS A 55 5.01 4.03 -3.41
N ALA A 56 4.64 3.86 -4.68
CA ALA A 56 3.35 3.32 -5.06
C ALA A 56 3.46 1.83 -5.38
N ALA A 57 2.43 1.07 -5.05
CA ALA A 57 2.34 -0.32 -5.48
C ALA A 57 2.14 -0.40 -6.99
N ASP A 58 2.80 -1.37 -7.61
CA ASP A 58 2.64 -1.65 -9.03
C ASP A 58 1.40 -2.53 -9.30
N GLY A 59 0.93 -2.53 -10.54
CA GLY A 59 -0.10 -3.44 -11.01
C GLY A 59 -1.45 -3.26 -10.34
N ALA A 60 -2.06 -4.38 -9.96
CA ALA A 60 -3.45 -4.41 -9.52
C ALA A 60 -3.69 -3.82 -8.13
N PHE A 61 -2.71 -3.79 -7.26
CA PHE A 61 -2.87 -3.23 -5.91
C PHE A 61 -3.21 -1.74 -5.89
N ARG A 62 -2.81 -1.01 -6.92
CA ARG A 62 -3.20 0.38 -7.13
C ARG A 62 -4.71 0.58 -7.02
N TYR A 63 -5.49 -0.34 -7.60
CA TYR A 63 -6.94 -0.24 -7.64
C TYR A 63 -7.63 -0.54 -6.30
N PHE A 64 -6.96 -1.24 -5.41
CA PHE A 64 -7.45 -1.45 -4.04
C PHE A 64 -7.34 -0.19 -3.17
N GLY A 65 -6.38 0.69 -3.47
CA GLY A 65 -6.18 1.95 -2.75
C GLY A 65 -6.91 3.15 -3.37
N MET A 66 -7.37 3.05 -4.63
CA MET A 66 -8.06 4.13 -5.31
C MET A 66 -9.51 4.27 -4.85
N THR A 67 -9.93 5.51 -4.61
CA THR A 67 -11.35 5.86 -4.46
C THR A 67 -12.00 6.14 -5.81
N LYS A 68 -13.32 6.29 -5.83
CA LYS A 68 -14.04 6.65 -7.07
C LYS A 68 -13.56 7.99 -7.66
N ASN A 69 -13.14 8.90 -6.79
CA ASN A 69 -12.68 10.23 -7.20
C ASN A 69 -11.26 10.24 -7.77
N ASP A 70 -10.48 9.20 -7.51
CA ASP A 70 -9.11 9.07 -8.02
C ASP A 70 -9.04 8.54 -9.45
N VAL A 71 -10.16 8.04 -9.97
CA VAL A 71 -10.25 7.47 -11.31
C VAL A 71 -10.41 8.58 -12.35
N SER A 72 -9.35 8.87 -13.10
CA SER A 72 -9.33 9.94 -14.10
C SER A 72 -9.45 9.44 -15.54
N THR A 73 -9.14 8.19 -15.82
CA THR A 73 -9.13 7.61 -17.16
C THR A 73 -10.17 6.50 -17.32
N VAL A 74 -10.61 6.27 -18.55
CA VAL A 74 -11.51 5.15 -18.88
C VAL A 74 -10.84 3.81 -18.60
N ARG A 75 -9.55 3.70 -18.89
CA ARG A 75 -8.75 2.50 -18.60
C ARG A 75 -8.76 2.17 -17.10
N ASP A 76 -8.48 3.14 -16.25
CA ASP A 76 -8.47 2.95 -14.80
C ASP A 76 -9.87 2.58 -14.28
N ARG A 77 -10.91 3.16 -14.83
CA ARG A 77 -12.30 2.82 -14.51
C ARG A 77 -12.62 1.37 -14.85
N LEU A 78 -12.25 0.92 -16.04
CA LEU A 78 -12.48 -0.45 -16.48
C LEU A 78 -11.70 -1.45 -15.63
N LEU A 79 -10.43 -1.19 -15.36
CA LEU A 79 -9.57 -2.07 -14.54
C LEU A 79 -10.04 -2.11 -13.09
N ARG A 80 -10.43 -0.97 -12.53
CA ARG A 80 -10.99 -0.92 -11.18
C ARG A 80 -12.30 -1.72 -11.08
N THR A 81 -13.17 -1.59 -12.07
CA THR A 81 -14.42 -2.35 -12.14
C THR A 81 -14.14 -3.84 -12.29
N PHE A 82 -13.16 -4.22 -13.11
CA PHE A 82 -12.74 -5.61 -13.26
C PHE A 82 -12.27 -6.21 -11.93
N TRP A 83 -11.40 -5.52 -11.20
CA TRP A 83 -10.89 -5.99 -9.90
C TRP A 83 -11.98 -6.02 -8.83
N ALA A 84 -12.87 -5.04 -8.82
CA ALA A 84 -14.01 -5.04 -7.93
C ALA A 84 -14.96 -6.21 -8.23
N GLY A 85 -15.22 -6.49 -9.51
CA GLY A 85 -16.01 -7.63 -9.96
C GLY A 85 -15.37 -8.96 -9.59
N THR A 86 -14.07 -9.13 -9.81
CA THR A 86 -13.32 -10.32 -9.44
C THR A 86 -13.39 -10.55 -7.93
N THR A 87 -13.19 -9.51 -7.13
CA THR A 87 -13.29 -9.59 -5.67
C THR A 87 -14.69 -9.99 -5.21
N ARG A 88 -15.72 -9.48 -5.89
CA ARG A 88 -17.11 -9.77 -5.55
C ARG A 88 -17.55 -11.19 -5.89
N VAL A 89 -17.07 -11.71 -7.03
CA VAL A 89 -17.47 -13.04 -7.54
C VAL A 89 -16.59 -14.16 -6.99
N LEU A 90 -15.26 -13.97 -7.01
CA LEU A 90 -14.28 -15.00 -6.66
C LEU A 90 -13.72 -14.85 -5.24
N GLY A 91 -14.07 -13.78 -4.57
CA GLY A 91 -13.63 -13.47 -3.21
C GLY A 91 -12.29 -12.69 -3.14
N MET A 92 -12.11 -12.00 -2.03
CA MET A 92 -10.91 -11.20 -1.76
C MET A 92 -9.61 -12.03 -1.76
N PRO A 93 -9.56 -13.24 -1.16
CA PRO A 93 -8.33 -14.04 -1.17
C PRO A 93 -7.85 -14.40 -2.57
N PHE A 94 -8.74 -14.73 -3.48
CA PHE A 94 -8.37 -15.04 -4.88
C PHE A 94 -7.88 -13.80 -5.62
N SER A 95 -8.63 -12.71 -5.52
CA SER A 95 -8.29 -11.44 -6.16
C SER A 95 -6.92 -10.91 -5.71
N THR A 96 -6.65 -10.96 -4.42
CA THR A 96 -5.37 -10.52 -3.87
C THR A 96 -4.21 -11.44 -4.23
N ARG A 97 -4.41 -12.77 -4.30
CA ARG A 97 -3.39 -13.70 -4.80
C ARG A 97 -3.01 -13.42 -6.25
N LEU A 98 -4.01 -13.17 -7.09
CA LEU A 98 -3.76 -12.81 -8.49
C LEU A 98 -3.00 -11.49 -8.59
N ALA A 99 -3.39 -10.49 -7.80
CA ALA A 99 -2.68 -9.22 -7.73
C ALA A 99 -1.23 -9.38 -7.26
N CYS A 100 -0.99 -10.27 -6.30
CA CYS A 100 0.35 -10.60 -5.81
C CYS A 100 1.28 -11.13 -6.89
N LEU A 101 0.77 -11.95 -7.81
CA LEU A 101 1.57 -12.50 -8.92
C LEU A 101 2.06 -11.41 -9.88
N LEU A 102 1.34 -10.30 -9.96
CA LEU A 102 1.65 -9.16 -10.83
C LEU A 102 2.51 -8.10 -10.14
N GLN A 103 2.73 -8.23 -8.84
CA GLN A 103 3.47 -7.26 -8.05
C GLN A 103 4.98 -7.51 -8.11
N LYS A 104 5.76 -6.44 -8.28
CA LYS A 104 7.22 -6.51 -8.16
C LYS A 104 7.63 -6.79 -6.72
N ARG A 105 8.71 -7.54 -6.58
CA ARG A 105 9.30 -7.83 -5.27
C ARG A 105 9.79 -6.57 -4.57
N ILE A 106 9.52 -6.52 -3.27
CA ILE A 106 9.97 -5.46 -2.37
C ILE A 106 10.84 -6.13 -1.33
N GLN A 107 12.10 -5.75 -1.27
CA GLN A 107 13.11 -6.46 -0.48
C GLN A 107 14.00 -5.49 0.31
N GLY A 108 14.73 -6.03 1.28
CA GLY A 108 15.78 -5.32 2.00
C GLY A 108 15.29 -4.52 3.19
N PHE A 109 14.24 -4.97 3.86
CA PHE A 109 13.72 -4.35 5.07
C PHE A 109 13.97 -5.22 6.30
N ASP A 110 14.26 -4.60 7.44
CA ASP A 110 14.40 -5.27 8.73
C ASP A 110 13.05 -5.60 9.36
N ALA A 111 12.04 -4.78 9.07
CA ALA A 111 10.67 -5.00 9.51
C ALA A 111 9.67 -4.45 8.46
N ALA A 112 8.48 -5.03 8.44
CA ALA A 112 7.38 -4.56 7.62
C ALA A 112 6.08 -4.47 8.45
N ILE A 113 5.39 -3.36 8.30
CA ILE A 113 4.18 -3.04 9.08
C ILE A 113 3.03 -2.79 8.12
N SER A 114 1.96 -3.57 8.25
CA SER A 114 0.67 -3.25 7.63
C SER A 114 -0.09 -2.33 8.57
N PHE A 115 -0.13 -1.04 8.25
CA PHE A 115 -0.71 -0.05 9.15
C PHE A 115 -2.23 -0.09 9.18
N LEU A 116 -2.85 -0.21 8.01
CA LEU A 116 -4.28 -0.40 7.92
C LEU A 116 -4.62 -1.88 7.79
N HIS A 117 -5.42 -2.39 8.72
CA HIS A 117 -5.94 -3.74 8.66
C HIS A 117 -7.05 -3.83 7.61
N SER A 118 -6.67 -4.06 6.37
CA SER A 118 -7.59 -4.37 5.28
C SER A 118 -7.20 -5.69 4.64
N GLY A 119 -8.16 -6.35 4.01
CA GLY A 119 -7.90 -7.61 3.31
C GLY A 119 -6.79 -7.47 2.27
N ALA A 120 -6.79 -6.39 1.50
CA ALA A 120 -5.78 -6.11 0.49
C ALA A 120 -4.40 -5.85 1.11
N ALA A 121 -4.31 -4.96 2.09
CA ALA A 121 -3.05 -4.65 2.75
C ALA A 121 -2.46 -5.86 3.47
N HIS A 122 -3.29 -6.58 4.20
CA HIS A 122 -2.88 -7.80 4.91
C HIS A 122 -2.40 -8.88 3.95
N THR A 123 -3.10 -9.08 2.84
CA THR A 123 -2.74 -10.10 1.86
C THR A 123 -1.53 -9.67 1.03
N PHE A 124 -1.38 -8.39 0.71
CA PHE A 124 -0.15 -7.89 0.11
C PHE A 124 1.02 -8.17 1.03
N TYR A 125 0.92 -7.82 2.27
CA TYR A 125 1.93 -8.07 3.27
C TYR A 125 2.14 -9.58 3.51
N GLY A 126 1.04 -10.37 3.63
CA GLY A 126 1.11 -11.80 3.90
C GLY A 126 1.29 -12.69 2.68
N GLY A 127 0.79 -12.28 1.54
CA GLY A 127 0.76 -13.12 0.33
C GLY A 127 1.87 -12.84 -0.68
N CYS A 128 2.30 -11.58 -0.81
CA CYS A 128 3.44 -11.21 -1.66
C CYS A 128 4.76 -11.34 -0.97
N ASN A 129 4.80 -11.76 0.23
CA ASN A 129 5.85 -11.41 1.08
C ASN A 129 6.34 -12.50 1.93
N ALA A 130 6.17 -13.69 1.47
CA ALA A 130 7.21 -14.67 1.69
C ALA A 130 8.61 -14.08 1.43
N PHE A 131 8.73 -13.15 0.50
CA PHE A 131 9.99 -12.50 0.25
C PHE A 131 10.21 -11.19 1.00
N VAL A 132 9.22 -10.49 1.47
CA VAL A 132 9.44 -9.41 2.43
C VAL A 132 9.92 -10.00 3.75
N LEU A 133 9.28 -11.07 4.20
CA LEU A 133 9.71 -11.80 5.40
C LEU A 133 11.09 -12.46 5.24
N ASN A 134 11.40 -13.00 4.07
CA ASN A 134 12.70 -13.57 3.78
C ASN A 134 13.83 -12.54 3.64
N CYS A 135 13.51 -11.27 3.61
CA CYS A 135 14.48 -10.19 3.54
C CYS A 135 14.66 -9.44 4.87
N VAL A 136 13.95 -9.89 5.87
CA VAL A 136 14.06 -9.40 7.25
C VAL A 136 15.12 -10.28 8.02
#